data_e1a6aa925b89e0d6cd63e4bdbbb5b6c1
#
_entry.id   e1a6aa925b89e0d6cd63e4bdbbb5b6c1
#
_cell.length_a   1.000
_cell.length_b   1.000
_cell.length_c   1.000
_cell.angle_alpha   90.00
_cell.angle_beta   90.00
_cell.angle_gamma   90.00
#
_symmetry.space_group_name_H-M   'P 1'
#
loop_
_entity.id
_entity.type
_entity.pdbx_description
1 polymer ?
#
loop_
_entity_poly.entity_id
_entity_poly.type
_entity_poly.pdbx_seq_one_letter_code
_entity_poly.pdbx_strand_id
1 'polypeptide(L)'
;IGIVVADTISGGHDMIFLDYRECGPTGEPKVVRIDQECDYSITPLADNFGDFIKNLYFSIEEITDEEFQELSDTEKVKLLNEQEGIDIKRAMELLNNMGIDNLSPILLSTLGRMYNNNGRAAEAIDLFNRIDEEHRDWSWYYRCGYAHASLACGESYESEHVQKALQLIETAMKMTKEDHLDKQLGWCCEVVKYLLTQIKPKEYKADYPVIFETIENFYDKKNCKDTTERKDTEAINEYEEVNYPTYDEVHWVFNKHTYSREEFSKEYNKVVEKYVSVYVEGARC
;
A
#
# COMPACT_ATOMS: atom_id res chain seq x y z
N ILE A 1 24.35 -9.40 6.20
CA ILE A 1 23.24 -10.36 6.37
C ILE A 1 22.39 -9.86 7.52
N GLY A 2 21.11 -9.80 7.33
CA GLY A 2 20.14 -9.31 8.30
C GLY A 2 18.97 -10.28 8.46
N ILE A 3 18.26 -10.17 9.55
CA ILE A 3 17.01 -10.88 9.79
C ILE A 3 15.89 -9.84 9.71
N VAL A 4 14.90 -10.06 8.85
CA VAL A 4 13.70 -9.21 8.78
C VAL A 4 12.91 -9.43 10.08
N VAL A 5 12.61 -8.36 10.81
CA VAL A 5 11.83 -8.42 12.05
C VAL A 5 10.48 -7.75 11.92
N ALA A 6 10.33 -6.83 10.98
CA ALA A 6 9.05 -6.19 10.69
C ALA A 6 9.03 -5.71 9.24
N ASP A 7 7.83 -5.64 8.70
CA ASP A 7 7.50 -4.96 7.46
C ASP A 7 6.80 -3.64 7.78
N THR A 8 6.90 -2.68 6.89
CA THR A 8 6.15 -1.44 7.03
C THR A 8 4.86 -1.52 6.24
N ILE A 9 3.96 -0.56 6.43
CA ILE A 9 2.71 -0.44 5.65
C ILE A 9 2.93 -0.21 4.14
N SER A 10 4.20 -0.09 3.72
CA SER A 10 4.60 0.05 2.31
C SER A 10 4.43 -1.22 1.47
N GLY A 11 3.92 -2.32 2.06
CA GLY A 11 3.69 -3.57 1.34
C GLY A 11 4.97 -4.32 0.92
N GLY A 12 6.03 -4.21 1.73
CA GLY A 12 7.31 -4.91 1.49
C GLY A 12 8.38 -4.04 0.80
N HIS A 13 8.08 -2.79 0.47
CA HIS A 13 9.08 -1.88 -0.10
C HIS A 13 10.07 -1.37 0.94
N ASP A 14 9.64 -1.29 2.20
CA ASP A 14 10.45 -0.93 3.35
C ASP A 14 10.46 -2.08 4.36
N MET A 15 11.62 -2.50 4.77
CA MET A 15 11.74 -3.58 5.75
C MET A 15 12.67 -3.18 6.89
N ILE A 16 12.36 -3.65 8.10
CA ILE A 16 13.19 -3.46 9.28
C ILE A 16 14.00 -4.74 9.52
N PHE A 17 15.31 -4.58 9.63
CA PHE A 17 16.27 -5.66 9.76
C PHE A 17 17.10 -5.55 11.03
N LEU A 18 17.47 -6.71 11.56
CA LEU A 18 18.62 -6.84 12.45
C LEU A 18 19.89 -6.97 11.60
N ASP A 19 20.77 -5.98 11.68
CA ASP A 19 21.98 -5.89 10.86
C ASP A 19 23.18 -6.49 11.57
N TYR A 20 23.56 -7.69 11.18
CA TYR A 20 24.68 -8.44 11.74
C TYR A 20 26.01 -8.20 11.02
N ARG A 21 26.10 -7.25 10.07
CA ARG A 21 27.30 -7.07 9.25
C ARG A 21 28.54 -6.66 10.06
N GLU A 22 28.36 -5.86 11.11
CA GLU A 22 29.44 -5.38 11.96
C GLU A 22 29.72 -6.30 13.15
N CYS A 23 28.68 -6.86 13.78
CA CYS A 23 28.83 -7.62 15.03
C CYS A 23 28.99 -9.13 14.82
N GLY A 24 28.71 -9.65 13.60
CA GLY A 24 28.71 -11.08 13.33
C GLY A 24 27.51 -11.83 13.96
N PRO A 25 27.39 -13.15 13.74
CA PRO A 25 26.17 -13.93 14.03
C PRO A 25 25.87 -14.10 15.53
N THR A 26 26.81 -13.80 16.40
CA THR A 26 26.68 -13.92 17.86
C THR A 26 26.75 -12.59 18.58
N GLY A 27 26.98 -11.49 17.86
CA GLY A 27 26.99 -10.13 18.40
C GLY A 27 25.60 -9.53 18.48
N GLU A 28 25.50 -8.39 19.15
CA GLU A 28 24.27 -7.60 19.20
C GLU A 28 24.12 -6.81 17.90
N PRO A 29 23.04 -7.05 17.10
CA PRO A 29 22.85 -6.39 15.82
C PRO A 29 22.28 -4.99 16.00
N LYS A 30 22.64 -4.07 15.09
CA LYS A 30 21.91 -2.83 14.91
C LYS A 30 20.54 -3.08 14.27
N VAL A 31 19.58 -2.22 14.55
CA VAL A 31 18.31 -2.22 13.83
C VAL A 31 18.36 -1.17 12.74
N VAL A 32 18.06 -1.58 11.51
CA VAL A 32 18.11 -0.71 10.34
C VAL A 32 16.83 -0.84 9.51
N ARG A 33 16.43 0.24 8.84
CA ARG A 33 15.42 0.23 7.78
C ARG A 33 16.15 0.12 6.45
N ILE A 34 15.66 -0.73 5.56
CA ILE A 34 16.08 -0.82 4.17
C ILE A 34 14.92 -0.39 3.28
N ASP A 35 15.16 0.62 2.46
CA ASP A 35 14.21 1.18 1.51
C ASP A 35 14.55 0.69 0.10
N GLN A 36 13.70 -0.16 -0.47
CA GLN A 36 13.91 -0.75 -1.81
C GLN A 36 13.71 0.28 -2.93
N GLU A 37 12.84 1.27 -2.73
CA GLU A 37 12.57 2.30 -3.74
C GLU A 37 13.69 3.34 -3.82
N CYS A 38 14.50 3.47 -2.76
CA CYS A 38 15.65 4.36 -2.68
C CYS A 38 16.98 3.60 -2.83
N ASP A 39 17.10 2.73 -3.83
CA ASP A 39 18.31 1.95 -4.15
C ASP A 39 18.85 1.17 -2.94
N TYR A 40 17.93 0.53 -2.20
CA TYR A 40 18.25 -0.22 -0.97
C TYR A 40 19.01 0.61 0.08
N SER A 41 18.69 1.89 0.18
CA SER A 41 19.29 2.77 1.18
C SER A 41 19.04 2.24 2.59
N ILE A 42 20.08 2.32 3.43
CA ILE A 42 20.05 1.78 4.79
C ILE A 42 20.07 2.92 5.78
N THR A 43 19.01 3.00 6.57
CA THR A 43 18.86 4.00 7.65
C THR A 43 18.96 3.31 9.01
N PRO A 44 19.96 3.64 9.85
CA PRO A 44 20.01 3.15 11.23
C PRO A 44 18.80 3.65 12.04
N LEU A 45 18.16 2.74 12.76
CA LEU A 45 17.03 3.04 13.65
C LEU A 45 17.41 2.95 15.12
N ALA A 46 18.26 1.97 15.50
CA ALA A 46 18.75 1.80 16.87
C ALA A 46 20.07 1.01 16.88
N ASP A 47 20.86 1.18 17.92
CA ASP A 47 22.13 0.45 18.10
C ASP A 47 21.94 -1.01 18.52
N ASN A 48 20.75 -1.37 19.04
CA ASN A 48 20.35 -2.73 19.39
C ASN A 48 18.82 -2.87 19.40
N PHE A 49 18.36 -4.13 19.42
CA PHE A 49 16.91 -4.42 19.37
C PHE A 49 16.16 -3.96 20.62
N GLY A 50 16.81 -4.02 21.80
CA GLY A 50 16.20 -3.55 23.06
C GLY A 50 15.91 -2.05 23.03
N ASP A 51 16.83 -1.26 22.52
CA ASP A 51 16.65 0.19 22.37
C ASP A 51 15.64 0.52 21.26
N PHE A 52 15.62 -0.25 20.17
CA PHE A 52 14.59 -0.13 19.15
C PHE A 52 13.19 -0.31 19.75
N ILE A 53 12.97 -1.39 20.50
CA ILE A 53 11.67 -1.64 21.16
C ILE A 53 11.29 -0.54 22.15
N LYS A 54 12.25 -0.03 22.95
CA LYS A 54 12.00 1.07 23.90
C LYS A 54 11.64 2.38 23.20
N ASN A 55 12.20 2.59 22.00
CA ASN A 55 11.99 3.79 21.20
C ASN A 55 10.85 3.63 20.18
N LEU A 56 10.16 2.48 20.13
CA LEU A 56 8.89 2.35 19.44
C LEU A 56 7.84 3.17 20.21
N TYR A 57 7.76 4.42 19.86
CA TYR A 57 6.64 5.24 20.30
C TYR A 57 5.39 4.82 19.50
N PHE A 58 4.38 4.38 20.19
CA PHE A 58 3.04 4.69 19.76
C PHE A 58 2.86 6.20 19.99
N SER A 59 3.46 7.01 19.11
CA SER A 59 3.30 8.45 19.20
C SER A 59 2.05 8.89 18.44
N ILE A 60 0.94 8.33 18.90
CA ILE A 60 -0.31 9.01 18.78
C ILE A 60 -0.68 9.29 20.23
N GLU A 61 -0.42 10.51 20.66
CA GLU A 61 -1.16 11.06 21.77
C GLU A 61 -2.61 10.75 21.44
N GLU A 62 -3.29 10.00 22.32
CA GLU A 62 -4.70 9.67 22.13
C GLU A 62 -5.44 11.00 22.15
N ILE A 63 -5.64 11.58 20.96
CA ILE A 63 -6.42 12.79 20.84
C ILE A 63 -7.82 12.49 21.35
N THR A 64 -8.29 13.31 22.28
CA THR A 64 -9.67 13.24 22.77
C THR A 64 -10.65 13.72 21.69
N ASP A 65 -11.91 13.33 21.82
CA ASP A 65 -12.94 13.77 20.86
C ASP A 65 -13.11 15.29 20.90
N GLU A 66 -12.93 15.93 22.07
CA GLU A 66 -13.01 17.36 22.26
C GLU A 66 -11.86 18.07 21.53
N GLU A 67 -10.61 17.61 21.73
CA GLU A 67 -9.44 18.16 21.04
C GLU A 67 -9.56 17.99 19.52
N PHE A 68 -10.05 16.84 19.06
CA PHE A 68 -10.27 16.61 17.64
C PHE A 68 -11.32 17.59 17.04
N GLN A 69 -12.39 17.87 17.76
CA GLN A 69 -13.42 18.81 17.29
C GLN A 69 -12.90 20.24 17.13
N GLU A 70 -11.95 20.67 17.94
CA GLU A 70 -11.35 22.00 17.87
C GLU A 70 -10.41 22.21 16.67
N LEU A 71 -9.90 21.12 16.05
CA LEU A 71 -9.05 21.23 14.89
C LEU A 71 -9.79 21.79 13.67
N SER A 72 -9.07 22.48 12.79
CA SER A 72 -9.57 22.80 11.45
C SER A 72 -9.76 21.53 10.61
N ASP A 73 -10.61 21.57 9.58
CA ASP A 73 -10.85 20.41 8.71
C ASP A 73 -9.57 19.90 8.04
N THR A 74 -8.65 20.79 7.68
CA THR A 74 -7.35 20.39 7.11
C THR A 74 -6.48 19.64 8.11
N GLU A 75 -6.44 20.08 9.35
CA GLU A 75 -5.72 19.40 10.44
C GLU A 75 -6.38 18.05 10.77
N LYS A 76 -7.73 18.01 10.81
CA LYS A 76 -8.48 16.77 10.96
C LYS A 76 -8.12 15.76 9.88
N VAL A 77 -8.15 16.17 8.60
CA VAL A 77 -7.82 15.26 7.47
C VAL A 77 -6.38 14.76 7.57
N LYS A 78 -5.43 15.60 7.94
CA LYS A 78 -4.03 15.20 8.13
C LYS A 78 -3.93 14.15 9.23
N LEU A 79 -4.48 14.43 10.40
CA LEU A 79 -4.48 13.51 11.54
C LEU A 79 -5.18 12.18 11.21
N LEU A 80 -6.34 12.23 10.54
CA LEU A 80 -7.08 11.04 10.15
C LEU A 80 -6.31 10.16 9.17
N ASN A 81 -5.54 10.73 8.25
CA ASN A 81 -4.69 9.97 7.34
C ASN A 81 -3.54 9.27 8.08
N GLU A 82 -2.98 9.92 9.11
CA GLU A 82 -1.96 9.32 9.98
C GLU A 82 -2.57 8.20 10.83
N GLN A 83 -3.75 8.41 11.40
CA GLN A 83 -4.48 7.42 12.21
C GLN A 83 -4.95 6.22 11.40
N GLU A 84 -5.40 6.40 10.16
CA GLU A 84 -5.88 5.32 9.30
C GLU A 84 -4.80 4.25 9.09
N GLY A 85 -3.52 4.64 9.03
CA GLY A 85 -2.39 3.73 8.95
C GLY A 85 -2.13 2.92 10.23
N ILE A 86 -2.71 3.31 11.37
CA ILE A 86 -2.45 2.73 12.69
C ILE A 86 -3.71 2.13 13.29
N ASP A 87 -4.77 2.92 13.39
CA ASP A 87 -6.09 2.49 13.89
C ASP A 87 -7.23 3.14 13.11
N ILE A 88 -7.63 2.51 12.01
CA ILE A 88 -8.72 2.98 11.18
C ILE A 88 -10.06 3.04 11.94
N LYS A 89 -10.28 2.19 12.93
CA LYS A 89 -11.52 2.20 13.72
C LYS A 89 -11.61 3.49 14.51
N ARG A 90 -10.52 3.89 15.17
CA ARG A 90 -10.45 5.15 15.90
C ARG A 90 -10.65 6.34 14.98
N ALA A 91 -10.01 6.35 13.81
CA ALA A 91 -10.18 7.40 12.80
C ALA A 91 -11.66 7.54 12.36
N MET A 92 -12.33 6.42 12.12
CA MET A 92 -13.76 6.42 11.78
C MET A 92 -14.65 6.85 12.95
N GLU A 93 -14.33 6.45 14.18
CA GLU A 93 -15.06 6.84 15.40
C GLU A 93 -15.02 8.34 15.62
N LEU A 94 -13.85 8.98 15.49
CA LEU A 94 -13.69 10.43 15.62
C LEU A 94 -14.65 11.20 14.72
N LEU A 95 -14.74 10.82 13.44
CA LEU A 95 -15.68 11.44 12.49
C LEU A 95 -17.14 11.12 12.80
N ASN A 96 -17.45 9.87 13.14
CA ASN A 96 -18.83 9.48 13.45
C ASN A 96 -19.36 10.18 14.71
N ASN A 97 -18.49 10.41 15.71
CA ASN A 97 -18.87 11.11 16.95
C ASN A 97 -19.16 12.60 16.74
N MET A 98 -18.65 13.21 15.67
CA MET A 98 -19.07 14.57 15.25
C MET A 98 -20.49 14.61 14.71
N GLY A 99 -21.04 13.48 14.30
CA GLY A 99 -22.34 13.37 13.62
C GLY A 99 -22.21 13.66 12.13
N ILE A 100 -22.71 12.75 11.29
CA ILE A 100 -22.55 12.80 9.82
C ILE A 100 -23.09 14.13 9.23
N ASP A 101 -24.19 14.64 9.78
CA ASP A 101 -24.82 15.88 9.27
C ASP A 101 -24.02 17.17 9.59
N ASN A 102 -23.02 17.06 10.45
CA ASN A 102 -22.14 18.17 10.82
C ASN A 102 -20.80 18.12 10.07
N LEU A 103 -20.55 17.05 9.28
CA LEU A 103 -19.28 16.92 8.55
C LEU A 103 -19.28 17.81 7.30
N SER A 104 -18.18 18.52 7.11
CA SER A 104 -17.92 19.24 5.86
C SER A 104 -17.71 18.27 4.68
N PRO A 105 -17.82 18.75 3.42
CA PRO A 105 -17.61 17.90 2.24
C PRO A 105 -16.30 17.12 2.23
N ILE A 106 -15.19 17.73 2.70
CA ILE A 106 -13.89 17.07 2.76
C ILE A 106 -13.85 15.95 3.82
N LEU A 107 -14.50 16.16 4.95
CA LEU A 107 -14.59 15.15 6.02
C LEU A 107 -15.54 14.00 5.62
N LEU A 108 -16.66 14.32 4.97
CA LEU A 108 -17.54 13.29 4.38
C LEU A 108 -16.82 12.45 3.34
N SER A 109 -16.04 13.09 2.45
CA SER A 109 -15.23 12.39 1.45
C SER A 109 -14.15 11.51 2.10
N THR A 110 -13.55 11.98 3.19
CA THR A 110 -12.55 11.22 3.95
C THR A 110 -13.17 10.01 4.63
N LEU A 111 -14.30 10.17 5.31
CA LEU A 111 -15.03 9.06 5.95
C LEU A 111 -15.52 8.04 4.91
N GLY A 112 -16.06 8.52 3.77
CA GLY A 112 -16.48 7.66 2.66
C GLY A 112 -15.33 6.83 2.11
N ARG A 113 -14.14 7.41 1.94
CA ARG A 113 -12.93 6.68 1.56
C ARG A 113 -12.57 5.59 2.57
N MET A 114 -12.58 5.92 3.87
CA MET A 114 -12.31 4.95 4.92
C MET A 114 -13.31 3.80 4.92
N TYR A 115 -14.59 4.09 4.73
CA TYR A 115 -15.63 3.05 4.64
C TYR A 115 -15.39 2.13 3.45
N ASN A 116 -15.08 2.69 2.27
CA ASN A 116 -14.81 1.88 1.08
C ASN A 116 -13.56 0.99 1.27
N ASN A 117 -12.48 1.52 1.84
CA ASN A 117 -11.25 0.76 2.11
C ASN A 117 -11.47 -0.38 3.12
N ASN A 118 -12.53 -0.30 3.94
CA ASN A 118 -12.93 -1.34 4.89
C ASN A 118 -14.06 -2.25 4.38
N GLY A 119 -14.29 -2.31 3.07
CA GLY A 119 -15.30 -3.17 2.47
C GLY A 119 -16.75 -2.72 2.67
N ARG A 120 -16.96 -1.47 3.12
CA ARG A 120 -18.28 -0.86 3.36
C ARG A 120 -18.66 0.08 2.21
N ALA A 121 -18.54 -0.39 0.97
CA ALA A 121 -18.70 0.42 -0.24
C ALA A 121 -20.12 1.04 -0.37
N ALA A 122 -21.16 0.35 0.04
CA ALA A 122 -22.53 0.88 0.01
C ALA A 122 -22.68 2.11 0.91
N GLU A 123 -22.17 2.04 2.13
CA GLU A 123 -22.19 3.15 3.09
C GLU A 123 -21.30 4.31 2.65
N ALA A 124 -20.17 4.00 1.98
CA ALA A 124 -19.32 5.01 1.36
C ALA A 124 -20.08 5.80 0.27
N ILE A 125 -20.85 5.12 -0.58
CA ILE A 125 -21.68 5.76 -1.60
C ILE A 125 -22.73 6.68 -0.97
N ASP A 126 -23.37 6.26 0.13
CA ASP A 126 -24.33 7.09 0.85
C ASP A 126 -23.69 8.39 1.38
N LEU A 127 -22.45 8.32 1.87
CA LEU A 127 -21.72 9.50 2.31
C LEU A 127 -21.32 10.41 1.13
N PHE A 128 -20.83 9.84 0.02
CA PHE A 128 -20.49 10.61 -1.17
C PHE A 128 -21.71 11.33 -1.76
N ASN A 129 -22.87 10.69 -1.72
CA ASN A 129 -24.13 11.30 -2.21
C ASN A 129 -24.62 12.47 -1.38
N ARG A 130 -24.14 12.66 -0.14
CA ARG A 130 -24.45 13.84 0.70
C ARG A 130 -23.63 15.06 0.31
N ILE A 131 -22.60 14.90 -0.54
CA ILE A 131 -21.76 16.00 -1.00
C ILE A 131 -22.41 16.69 -2.22
N ASP A 132 -22.70 17.98 -2.09
CA ASP A 132 -23.29 18.78 -3.14
C ASP A 132 -22.40 18.85 -4.38
N GLU A 133 -23.00 19.02 -5.57
CA GLU A 133 -22.29 19.02 -6.85
C GLU A 133 -21.16 20.05 -6.92
N GLU A 134 -21.34 21.21 -6.34
CA GLU A 134 -20.35 22.31 -6.34
C GLU A 134 -19.07 21.96 -5.55
N HIS A 135 -19.13 20.95 -4.69
CA HIS A 135 -17.99 20.45 -3.89
C HIS A 135 -17.38 19.17 -4.46
N ARG A 136 -17.84 18.70 -5.64
CA ARG A 136 -17.35 17.47 -6.26
C ARG A 136 -16.17 17.76 -7.19
N ASP A 137 -14.98 17.44 -6.70
CA ASP A 137 -13.74 17.46 -7.46
C ASP A 137 -13.41 16.09 -8.09
N TRP A 138 -12.29 15.98 -8.80
CA TRP A 138 -11.83 14.72 -9.39
C TRP A 138 -11.72 13.59 -8.35
N SER A 139 -11.34 13.92 -7.13
CA SER A 139 -11.17 12.96 -6.03
C SER A 139 -12.52 12.38 -5.60
N TRP A 140 -13.57 13.20 -5.58
CA TRP A 140 -14.93 12.72 -5.32
C TRP A 140 -15.38 11.74 -6.40
N TYR A 141 -15.21 12.10 -7.69
CA TYR A 141 -15.59 11.24 -8.81
C TYR A 141 -14.82 9.93 -8.80
N TYR A 142 -13.51 9.98 -8.54
CA TYR A 142 -12.69 8.79 -8.40
C TYR A 142 -13.14 7.89 -7.25
N ARG A 143 -13.30 8.44 -6.05
CA ARG A 143 -13.65 7.66 -4.84
C ARG A 143 -15.05 7.05 -4.92
N CYS A 144 -16.03 7.82 -5.38
CA CYS A 144 -17.40 7.34 -5.59
C CYS A 144 -17.44 6.27 -6.70
N GLY A 145 -16.72 6.48 -7.81
CA GLY A 145 -16.55 5.49 -8.86
C GLY A 145 -15.88 4.22 -8.38
N TYR A 146 -14.85 4.34 -7.54
CA TYR A 146 -14.20 3.19 -6.91
C TYR A 146 -15.17 2.41 -5.99
N ALA A 147 -15.98 3.09 -5.19
CA ALA A 147 -16.96 2.43 -4.34
C ALA A 147 -18.02 1.66 -5.15
N HIS A 148 -18.52 2.24 -6.24
CA HIS A 148 -19.41 1.53 -7.17
C HIS A 148 -18.70 0.34 -7.83
N ALA A 149 -17.44 0.48 -8.24
CA ALA A 149 -16.65 -0.61 -8.82
C ALA A 149 -16.41 -1.75 -7.81
N SER A 150 -16.24 -1.43 -6.53
CA SER A 150 -16.11 -2.42 -5.45
C SER A 150 -17.39 -3.27 -5.30
N LEU A 151 -18.58 -2.66 -5.42
CA LEU A 151 -19.83 -3.39 -5.40
C LEU A 151 -20.07 -4.17 -6.69
N ALA A 152 -19.59 -3.67 -7.82
CA ALA A 152 -19.74 -4.28 -9.14
C ALA A 152 -18.74 -5.40 -9.44
N CYS A 153 -17.88 -5.75 -8.48
CA CYS A 153 -16.84 -6.76 -8.70
C CYS A 153 -17.44 -8.10 -9.16
N GLY A 154 -17.10 -8.52 -10.39
CA GLY A 154 -17.62 -9.74 -11.00
C GLY A 154 -18.94 -9.59 -11.75
N GLU A 155 -19.54 -8.40 -11.80
CA GLU A 155 -20.80 -8.15 -12.51
C GLU A 155 -20.59 -7.87 -14.01
N SER A 156 -21.69 -7.97 -14.79
CA SER A 156 -21.67 -7.70 -16.24
C SER A 156 -21.76 -6.20 -16.56
N TYR A 157 -21.52 -5.86 -17.83
CA TYR A 157 -21.55 -4.47 -18.31
C TYR A 157 -22.90 -3.76 -18.05
N GLU A 158 -24.01 -4.50 -18.11
CA GLU A 158 -25.37 -3.96 -17.92
C GLU A 158 -25.72 -3.66 -16.46
N SER A 159 -24.87 -4.05 -15.54
CA SER A 159 -25.10 -3.77 -14.11
C SER A 159 -25.09 -2.28 -13.82
N GLU A 160 -26.02 -1.84 -12.97
CA GLU A 160 -26.14 -0.43 -12.56
C GLU A 160 -24.84 0.07 -11.92
N HIS A 161 -24.23 -0.73 -11.06
CA HIS A 161 -22.99 -0.36 -10.40
C HIS A 161 -21.82 -0.27 -11.38
N VAL A 162 -21.74 -1.16 -12.37
CA VAL A 162 -20.72 -1.09 -13.43
C VAL A 162 -20.88 0.20 -14.23
N GLN A 163 -22.10 0.49 -14.71
CA GLN A 163 -22.36 1.69 -15.51
C GLN A 163 -22.05 2.96 -14.71
N LYS A 164 -22.43 2.99 -13.43
CA LYS A 164 -22.15 4.13 -12.57
C LYS A 164 -20.66 4.29 -12.29
N ALA A 165 -19.94 3.21 -12.05
CA ALA A 165 -18.50 3.22 -11.89
C ALA A 165 -17.79 3.77 -13.12
N LEU A 166 -18.12 3.26 -14.32
CA LEU A 166 -17.53 3.74 -15.58
C LEU A 166 -17.79 5.22 -15.81
N GLN A 167 -19.04 5.68 -15.60
CA GLN A 167 -19.43 7.10 -15.75
C GLN A 167 -18.61 8.01 -14.84
N LEU A 168 -18.48 7.65 -13.55
CA LEU A 168 -17.76 8.45 -12.56
C LEU A 168 -16.26 8.43 -12.80
N ILE A 169 -15.68 7.27 -13.12
CA ILE A 169 -14.26 7.13 -13.43
C ILE A 169 -13.91 7.88 -14.72
N GLU A 170 -14.75 7.85 -15.75
CA GLU A 170 -14.51 8.65 -16.96
C GLU A 170 -14.47 10.15 -16.65
N THR A 171 -15.36 10.62 -15.78
CA THR A 171 -15.37 12.03 -15.36
C THR A 171 -14.07 12.36 -14.59
N ALA A 172 -13.66 11.51 -13.65
CA ALA A 172 -12.39 11.68 -12.94
C ALA A 172 -11.19 11.71 -13.90
N MET A 173 -11.16 10.82 -14.90
CA MET A 173 -10.10 10.78 -15.93
C MET A 173 -10.04 12.08 -16.75
N LYS A 174 -11.20 12.64 -17.13
CA LYS A 174 -11.26 13.93 -17.86
C LYS A 174 -10.63 15.03 -17.03
N MET A 175 -11.05 15.17 -15.78
CA MET A 175 -10.54 16.21 -14.86
C MET A 175 -9.03 16.03 -14.58
N THR A 176 -8.58 14.81 -14.31
CA THR A 176 -7.15 14.55 -14.05
C THR A 176 -6.26 14.81 -15.27
N LYS A 177 -6.78 14.61 -16.49
CA LYS A 177 -6.06 14.98 -17.73
C LYS A 177 -5.96 16.49 -17.91
N GLU A 178 -7.02 17.23 -17.63
CA GLU A 178 -7.05 18.69 -17.71
C GLU A 178 -6.07 19.31 -16.70
N ASP A 179 -5.98 18.75 -15.51
CA ASP A 179 -5.11 19.21 -14.42
C ASP A 179 -3.69 18.62 -14.46
N HIS A 180 -3.35 17.78 -15.46
CA HIS A 180 -2.05 17.11 -15.58
C HIS A 180 -1.66 16.23 -14.38
N LEU A 181 -2.64 15.52 -13.82
CA LEU A 181 -2.47 14.65 -12.65
C LEU A 181 -2.21 13.20 -13.07
N ASP A 182 -1.03 12.90 -13.61
CA ASP A 182 -0.69 11.59 -14.21
C ASP A 182 -0.78 10.42 -13.21
N LYS A 183 -0.37 10.63 -11.96
CA LYS A 183 -0.47 9.60 -10.90
C LYS A 183 -1.93 9.24 -10.61
N GLN A 184 -2.78 10.25 -10.50
CA GLN A 184 -4.21 10.09 -10.25
C GLN A 184 -4.93 9.45 -11.43
N LEU A 185 -4.50 9.78 -12.65
CA LEU A 185 -4.96 9.11 -13.86
C LEU A 185 -4.63 7.61 -13.83
N GLY A 186 -3.44 7.24 -13.34
CA GLY A 186 -3.05 5.85 -13.11
C GLY A 186 -4.00 5.12 -12.17
N TRP A 187 -4.41 5.75 -11.05
CA TRP A 187 -5.38 5.16 -10.11
C TRP A 187 -6.74 4.90 -10.78
N CYS A 188 -7.21 5.80 -11.65
CA CYS A 188 -8.43 5.57 -12.41
C CYS A 188 -8.31 4.35 -13.34
N CYS A 189 -7.17 4.19 -14.01
CA CYS A 189 -6.90 3.01 -14.86
C CYS A 189 -6.92 1.71 -14.04
N GLU A 190 -6.35 1.71 -12.84
CA GLU A 190 -6.33 0.54 -11.97
C GLU A 190 -7.72 0.10 -11.54
N VAL A 191 -8.63 1.04 -11.20
CA VAL A 191 -10.03 0.71 -10.86
C VAL A 191 -10.70 -0.05 -12.00
N VAL A 192 -10.58 0.43 -13.22
CA VAL A 192 -11.19 -0.25 -14.38
C VAL A 192 -10.53 -1.61 -14.62
N LYS A 193 -9.22 -1.69 -14.51
CA LYS A 193 -8.48 -2.93 -14.78
C LYS A 193 -8.70 -4.02 -13.74
N TYR A 194 -8.70 -3.67 -12.46
CA TYR A 194 -8.69 -4.66 -11.38
C TYR A 194 -10.09 -4.96 -10.83
N LEU A 195 -10.97 -3.98 -10.75
CA LEU A 195 -12.31 -4.17 -10.20
C LEU A 195 -13.35 -4.51 -11.27
N LEU A 196 -13.18 -3.99 -12.47
CA LEU A 196 -14.09 -4.24 -13.59
C LEU A 196 -13.50 -5.23 -14.61
N THR A 197 -12.79 -6.24 -14.13
CA THR A 197 -12.08 -7.24 -14.97
C THR A 197 -13.01 -8.06 -15.87
N GLN A 198 -14.29 -8.17 -15.52
CA GLN A 198 -15.29 -8.86 -16.33
C GLN A 198 -15.74 -8.05 -17.56
N ILE A 199 -15.46 -6.74 -17.57
CA ILE A 199 -15.86 -5.81 -18.61
C ILE A 199 -14.75 -5.75 -19.67
N LYS A 200 -15.09 -6.12 -20.92
CA LYS A 200 -14.12 -6.11 -22.00
C LYS A 200 -14.07 -4.73 -22.67
N PRO A 201 -12.89 -4.29 -23.16
CA PRO A 201 -12.74 -2.97 -23.80
C PRO A 201 -13.77 -2.69 -24.89
N LYS A 202 -14.18 -3.71 -25.67
CA LYS A 202 -15.18 -3.58 -26.73
C LYS A 202 -16.58 -3.17 -26.23
N GLU A 203 -16.90 -3.45 -24.97
CA GLU A 203 -18.20 -3.18 -24.37
C GLU A 203 -18.32 -1.71 -23.97
N TYR A 204 -17.25 -1.10 -23.47
CA TYR A 204 -17.27 0.30 -23.03
C TYR A 204 -16.64 1.30 -24.01
N LYS A 205 -16.01 0.83 -25.10
CA LYS A 205 -15.31 1.71 -26.07
C LYS A 205 -16.19 2.80 -26.67
N ALA A 206 -17.44 2.47 -26.98
CA ALA A 206 -18.36 3.42 -27.60
C ALA A 206 -18.93 4.43 -26.59
N ASP A 207 -19.27 3.97 -25.41
CA ASP A 207 -19.97 4.76 -24.39
C ASP A 207 -19.00 5.55 -23.50
N TYR A 208 -17.77 5.02 -23.32
CA TYR A 208 -16.71 5.62 -22.49
C TYR A 208 -15.38 5.70 -23.23
N PRO A 209 -15.29 6.53 -24.30
CA PRO A 209 -14.10 6.60 -25.15
C PRO A 209 -12.86 7.10 -24.41
N VAL A 210 -13.01 7.99 -23.43
CA VAL A 210 -11.88 8.52 -22.66
C VAL A 210 -11.23 7.45 -21.78
N ILE A 211 -12.03 6.56 -21.18
CA ILE A 211 -11.49 5.39 -20.47
C ILE A 211 -10.69 4.51 -21.42
N PHE A 212 -11.30 4.16 -22.57
CA PHE A 212 -10.66 3.28 -23.55
C PHE A 212 -9.32 3.84 -24.03
N GLU A 213 -9.29 5.07 -24.52
CA GLU A 213 -8.07 5.72 -25.00
C GLU A 213 -7.01 5.88 -23.90
N THR A 214 -7.45 6.18 -22.68
CA THR A 214 -6.54 6.37 -21.55
C THR A 214 -5.86 5.06 -21.17
N ILE A 215 -6.62 3.98 -21.08
CA ILE A 215 -6.08 2.67 -20.74
C ILE A 215 -5.12 2.18 -21.83
N GLU A 216 -5.49 2.28 -23.11
CA GLU A 216 -4.59 1.89 -24.19
C GLU A 216 -3.28 2.68 -24.14
N ASN A 217 -3.35 4.01 -24.06
CA ASN A 217 -2.16 4.85 -24.01
C ASN A 217 -1.31 4.64 -22.75
N PHE A 218 -1.93 4.36 -21.61
CA PHE A 218 -1.23 4.12 -20.34
C PHE A 218 -0.44 2.81 -20.39
N TYR A 219 -1.03 1.77 -20.96
CA TYR A 219 -0.38 0.46 -21.09
C TYR A 219 0.62 0.42 -22.24
N ASP A 220 0.36 1.10 -23.36
CA ASP A 220 1.34 1.22 -24.43
C ASP A 220 2.61 1.94 -23.95
N LYS A 221 2.48 3.01 -23.14
CA LYS A 221 3.62 3.69 -22.54
C LYS A 221 4.34 2.81 -21.51
N LYS A 222 3.60 2.02 -20.73
CA LYS A 222 4.15 1.09 -19.75
C LYS A 222 4.83 -0.09 -20.46
N ASN A 223 4.21 -0.63 -21.50
CA ASN A 223 4.81 -1.65 -22.35
C ASN A 223 6.04 -1.13 -23.11
N CYS A 224 6.10 0.15 -23.49
CA CYS A 224 7.30 0.77 -24.06
C CYS A 224 8.42 0.94 -23.01
N LYS A 225 8.09 1.20 -21.75
CA LYS A 225 9.09 1.20 -20.67
C LYS A 225 9.51 -0.23 -20.32
N ASP A 226 8.56 -1.15 -20.23
CA ASP A 226 8.82 -2.58 -20.03
C ASP A 226 9.60 -3.21 -21.20
N THR A 227 9.47 -2.70 -22.44
CA THR A 227 10.33 -3.18 -23.55
C THR A 227 11.76 -2.61 -23.50
N THR A 228 11.97 -1.48 -22.86
CA THR A 228 13.33 -0.99 -22.56
C THR A 228 13.93 -1.74 -21.37
N GLU A 229 13.14 -1.98 -20.34
CA GLU A 229 13.49 -2.88 -19.23
C GLU A 229 13.55 -4.35 -19.68
N ARG A 230 12.68 -4.81 -20.63
CA ARG A 230 12.80 -6.15 -21.23
C ARG A 230 14.02 -6.34 -22.11
N LYS A 231 14.58 -5.30 -22.72
CA LYS A 231 15.86 -5.43 -23.39
C LYS A 231 17.00 -5.61 -22.37
N ASP A 232 16.89 -4.96 -21.22
CA ASP A 232 17.80 -5.21 -20.11
C ASP A 232 17.47 -6.55 -19.42
N THR A 233 16.19 -6.98 -19.40
CA THR A 233 15.74 -8.29 -18.89
C THR A 233 15.97 -9.40 -19.90
N GLU A 234 15.95 -9.15 -21.22
CA GLU A 234 16.37 -10.13 -22.23
C GLU A 234 17.89 -10.34 -22.13
N ALA A 235 18.68 -9.30 -21.87
CA ALA A 235 20.09 -9.45 -21.51
C ALA A 235 20.29 -10.19 -20.17
N ILE A 236 19.39 -9.99 -19.21
CA ILE A 236 19.33 -10.74 -17.94
C ILE A 236 18.82 -12.16 -18.18
N ASN A 237 17.81 -12.37 -19.04
CA ASN A 237 17.30 -13.71 -19.37
C ASN A 237 18.26 -14.51 -20.25
N GLU A 238 19.07 -13.89 -21.10
CA GLU A 238 20.23 -14.57 -21.73
C GLU A 238 21.29 -14.94 -20.69
N TYR A 239 21.37 -14.17 -19.58
CA TYR A 239 22.19 -14.52 -18.43
C TYR A 239 21.52 -15.60 -17.54
N GLU A 240 20.19 -15.59 -17.46
CA GLU A 240 19.37 -16.58 -16.73
C GLU A 240 19.42 -17.96 -17.38
N GLU A 241 19.37 -18.06 -18.70
CA GLU A 241 19.49 -19.37 -19.39
C GLU A 241 20.86 -20.02 -19.24
N VAL A 242 21.89 -19.25 -18.88
CA VAL A 242 23.26 -19.79 -18.82
C VAL A 242 23.75 -20.14 -17.43
N ASN A 243 23.18 -19.58 -16.30
CA ASN A 243 23.83 -19.73 -15.00
C ASN A 243 22.99 -19.60 -13.73
N TYR A 244 21.66 -19.79 -13.75
CA TYR A 244 20.97 -19.90 -12.46
C TYR A 244 21.25 -21.27 -11.85
N PRO A 245 21.93 -21.33 -10.69
CA PRO A 245 22.01 -22.57 -9.94
C PRO A 245 20.58 -23.00 -9.59
N THR A 246 20.30 -24.27 -9.73
CA THR A 246 19.05 -24.85 -9.22
C THR A 246 18.89 -24.46 -7.76
N TYR A 247 17.66 -24.41 -7.26
CA TYR A 247 17.37 -24.00 -5.87
C TYR A 247 18.22 -24.76 -4.83
N ASP A 248 18.73 -25.95 -5.18
CA ASP A 248 19.61 -26.78 -4.35
C ASP A 248 21.09 -26.36 -4.43
N GLU A 249 21.48 -25.53 -5.42
CA GLU A 249 22.83 -25.04 -5.63
C GLU A 249 23.04 -23.59 -5.09
N VAL A 250 22.01 -22.99 -4.48
CA VAL A 250 22.15 -21.65 -3.88
C VAL A 250 23.11 -21.71 -2.68
N HIS A 251 24.19 -20.95 -2.79
CA HIS A 251 25.17 -20.82 -1.73
C HIS A 251 24.94 -19.53 -0.94
N TRP A 252 24.90 -19.65 0.36
CA TRP A 252 24.75 -18.52 1.28
C TRP A 252 26.12 -18.07 1.77
N VAL A 253 26.43 -16.78 1.55
CA VAL A 253 27.71 -16.21 1.96
C VAL A 253 27.53 -15.41 3.24
N PHE A 254 28.26 -15.78 4.29
CA PHE A 254 28.27 -15.10 5.56
C PHE A 254 29.69 -15.00 6.09
N ASN A 255 30.14 -13.77 6.44
CA ASN A 255 31.49 -13.53 6.96
C ASN A 255 32.61 -14.18 6.13
N LYS A 256 32.53 -14.08 4.77
CA LYS A 256 33.44 -14.71 3.81
C LYS A 256 33.40 -16.26 3.79
N HIS A 257 32.47 -16.88 4.50
CA HIS A 257 32.21 -18.31 4.41
C HIS A 257 30.96 -18.56 3.55
N THR A 258 31.07 -19.50 2.63
CA THR A 258 29.93 -19.93 1.80
C THR A 258 29.29 -21.13 2.45
N TYR A 259 28.00 -20.99 2.78
CA TYR A 259 27.21 -22.08 3.37
C TYR A 259 26.39 -22.78 2.30
N SER A 260 26.30 -24.09 2.35
CA SER A 260 25.21 -24.79 1.69
C SER A 260 23.88 -24.50 2.40
N ARG A 261 22.79 -24.76 1.73
CA ARG A 261 21.45 -24.56 2.30
C ARG A 261 21.26 -25.32 3.63
N GLU A 262 21.77 -26.56 3.70
CA GLU A 262 21.69 -27.37 4.91
C GLU A 262 22.49 -26.79 6.07
N GLU A 263 23.71 -26.33 5.78
CA GLU A 263 24.57 -25.70 6.78
C GLU A 263 23.96 -24.40 7.28
N PHE A 264 23.45 -23.54 6.36
CA PHE A 264 22.77 -22.31 6.74
C PHE A 264 21.52 -22.60 7.59
N SER A 265 20.69 -23.57 7.21
CA SER A 265 19.50 -23.95 7.99
C SER A 265 19.86 -24.45 9.38
N LYS A 266 20.96 -25.19 9.54
CA LYS A 266 21.43 -25.63 10.86
C LYS A 266 21.89 -24.47 11.74
N GLU A 267 22.63 -23.53 11.17
CA GLU A 267 23.07 -22.34 11.93
C GLU A 267 21.91 -21.41 12.25
N TYR A 268 20.99 -21.21 11.30
CA TYR A 268 19.77 -20.44 11.52
C TYR A 268 18.91 -21.05 12.64
N ASN A 269 18.68 -22.35 12.61
CA ASN A 269 17.90 -23.04 13.65
C ASN A 269 18.55 -22.95 15.04
N LYS A 270 19.88 -23.03 15.13
CA LYS A 270 20.58 -22.80 16.42
C LYS A 270 20.36 -21.40 16.97
N VAL A 271 20.37 -20.40 16.09
CA VAL A 271 20.09 -19.02 16.47
C VAL A 271 18.63 -18.88 16.94
N VAL A 272 17.68 -19.39 16.15
CA VAL A 272 16.25 -19.35 16.48
C VAL A 272 15.96 -20.10 17.79
N GLU A 273 16.49 -21.31 17.98
CA GLU A 273 16.32 -22.07 19.21
C GLU A 273 16.86 -21.33 20.44
N LYS A 274 18.01 -20.67 20.30
CA LYS A 274 18.60 -19.87 21.37
C LYS A 274 17.71 -18.68 21.74
N TYR A 275 17.16 -17.96 20.78
CA TYR A 275 16.27 -16.82 21.05
C TYR A 275 14.90 -17.26 21.56
N VAL A 276 14.32 -18.34 21.00
CA VAL A 276 13.04 -18.88 21.48
C VAL A 276 13.16 -19.41 22.90
N SER A 277 14.26 -20.07 23.28
CA SER A 277 14.48 -20.53 24.67
C SER A 277 14.57 -19.36 25.66
N VAL A 278 15.27 -18.30 25.31
CA VAL A 278 15.34 -17.08 26.15
C VAL A 278 13.99 -16.40 26.31
N TYR A 279 13.16 -16.39 25.24
CA TYR A 279 11.83 -15.80 25.30
C TYR A 279 10.84 -16.62 26.13
N VAL A 280 10.94 -17.95 26.07
CA VAL A 280 10.08 -18.87 26.85
C VAL A 280 10.47 -18.89 28.33
N GLU A 281 11.74 -18.74 28.65
CA GLU A 281 12.21 -18.65 30.05
C GLU A 281 11.86 -17.28 30.67
N GLY A 282 11.96 -16.19 29.89
CA GLY A 282 11.56 -14.84 30.36
C GLY A 282 10.06 -14.64 30.53
N ALA A 283 9.22 -15.46 29.86
CA ALA A 283 7.76 -15.41 30.01
C ALA A 283 7.21 -16.23 31.20
N ARG A 284 8.06 -16.87 31.98
CA ARG A 284 7.71 -17.66 33.18
C ARG A 284 8.10 -17.01 34.51
N CYS A 285 8.56 -15.76 34.50
CA CYS A 285 8.85 -14.98 35.71
C CYS A 285 7.74 -14.02 36.01
#